data_5cb071f57e6615b1fa5b503d774a4e78
#
_entry.id   5cb071f57e6615b1fa5b503d774a4e78
#
_cell.length_a   1.000
_cell.length_b   1.000
_cell.length_c   1.000
_cell.angle_alpha   90.00
_cell.angle_beta   90.00
_cell.angle_gamma   90.00
#
_symmetry.space_group_name_H-M   'P 1'
#
loop_
_entity.id
_entity.type
_entity.pdbx_description
1 polymer ?
#
loop_
_entity_poly.entity_id
_entity_poly.type
_entity_poly.pdbx_seq_one_letter_code
_entity_poly.pdbx_strand_id
1 'polypeptide(L)'
;MPTTVTPNETANSLALDDDLLDARTLAAPSARSTDLDGWYSASLRRCRHRGVWTELAGTTAELAEAARAAGRVETARAAYFRASSYHRNAGVVLMGAPLDERLRSANAAQTAAFRRGAALLGVPPEVVAIPFEGTSLPGYHFRAAGVGPRPTVILLGGYDGTVEELYFFNGVAALARGYDVLAFDGPGQARPSFSKAWCCGPTTAP
;
A
#
# COMPACT_ATOMS: atom_id res chain seq x y z
N MET A 1 19.18 -27.96 -34.44
CA MET A 1 18.13 -26.96 -34.67
C MET A 1 17.45 -26.67 -33.33
N PRO A 2 17.55 -25.49 -32.75
CA PRO A 2 16.85 -25.19 -31.49
C PRO A 2 15.39 -24.88 -31.80
N THR A 3 14.50 -25.64 -31.17
CA THR A 3 13.05 -25.44 -31.18
C THR A 3 12.71 -24.16 -30.41
N THR A 4 12.30 -23.13 -31.12
CA THR A 4 11.75 -21.89 -30.55
C THR A 4 10.40 -22.24 -29.91
N VAL A 5 10.33 -22.29 -28.60
CA VAL A 5 9.07 -22.36 -27.83
C VAL A 5 8.45 -20.96 -27.94
N THR A 6 7.30 -20.88 -28.59
CA THR A 6 6.53 -19.64 -28.71
C THR A 6 5.99 -19.21 -27.34
N PRO A 7 6.06 -17.94 -26.94
CA PRO A 7 5.64 -17.44 -25.63
C PRO A 7 4.15 -17.63 -25.29
N ASN A 8 3.36 -18.07 -26.25
CA ASN A 8 1.89 -18.10 -26.12
C ASN A 8 1.35 -19.39 -25.48
N GLU A 9 2.07 -20.50 -25.55
CA GLU A 9 1.59 -21.77 -24.96
C GLU A 9 1.76 -21.83 -23.45
N THR A 10 2.82 -21.23 -22.92
CA THR A 10 3.07 -21.17 -21.47
C THR A 10 2.12 -20.20 -20.75
N ALA A 11 1.66 -19.15 -21.45
CA ALA A 11 0.72 -18.18 -20.87
C ALA A 11 -0.69 -18.74 -20.73
N ASN A 12 -1.10 -19.68 -21.58
CA ASN A 12 -2.45 -20.24 -21.58
C ASN A 12 -2.62 -21.36 -20.56
N SER A 13 -1.57 -22.11 -20.23
CA SER A 13 -1.65 -23.16 -19.21
C SER A 13 -1.71 -22.63 -17.79
N LEU A 14 -1.24 -21.39 -17.58
CA LEU A 14 -1.29 -20.69 -16.27
C LEU A 14 -2.62 -19.95 -16.03
N ALA A 15 -3.51 -19.91 -17.03
CA ALA A 15 -4.79 -19.23 -16.92
C ALA A 15 -5.91 -20.09 -16.32
N LEU A 16 -5.65 -21.37 -16.04
CA LEU A 16 -6.67 -22.34 -15.62
C LEU A 16 -6.70 -22.66 -14.15
N ASP A 17 -5.71 -22.22 -13.37
CA ASP A 17 -5.66 -22.46 -11.95
C ASP A 17 -5.66 -21.12 -11.20
N ASP A 18 -6.86 -20.56 -11.00
CA ASP A 18 -7.05 -19.32 -10.24
C ASP A 18 -6.67 -19.48 -8.74
N ASP A 19 -6.41 -20.69 -8.26
CA ASP A 19 -6.14 -21.01 -6.86
C ASP A 19 -4.65 -21.14 -6.51
N LEU A 20 -3.75 -21.15 -7.48
CA LEU A 20 -2.32 -21.30 -7.25
C LEU A 20 -1.57 -20.00 -7.55
N LEU A 21 -1.69 -19.03 -6.65
CA LEU A 21 -0.74 -17.94 -6.53
C LEU A 21 0.56 -18.42 -5.91
N ASP A 22 1.33 -19.09 -6.73
CA ASP A 22 2.71 -19.38 -6.44
C ASP A 22 3.53 -18.07 -6.50
N ALA A 23 4.36 -17.85 -5.49
CA ALA A 23 5.31 -16.73 -5.45
C ALA A 23 6.19 -16.63 -6.71
N ARG A 24 6.36 -17.71 -7.45
CA ARG A 24 7.06 -17.76 -8.74
C ARG A 24 6.32 -17.02 -9.85
N THR A 25 4.98 -17.05 -9.84
CA THR A 25 4.14 -16.33 -10.79
C THR A 25 4.19 -14.82 -10.56
N LEU A 26 4.39 -14.38 -9.33
CA LEU A 26 4.57 -12.97 -8.98
C LEU A 26 5.97 -12.44 -9.27
N ALA A 27 6.99 -13.30 -9.22
CA ALA A 27 8.41 -12.90 -9.40
C ALA A 27 8.89 -12.94 -10.86
N ALA A 28 8.27 -13.72 -11.72
CA ALA A 28 8.81 -14.03 -13.03
C ALA A 28 8.79 -12.90 -14.08
N PRO A 29 7.85 -11.96 -14.12
CA PRO A 29 7.76 -11.00 -15.23
C PRO A 29 8.60 -9.74 -15.07
N SER A 30 8.98 -9.36 -13.87
CA SER A 30 9.55 -8.03 -13.61
C SER A 30 10.99 -7.85 -14.12
N ALA A 31 11.70 -8.94 -14.32
CA ALA A 31 13.13 -8.87 -14.62
C ALA A 31 13.49 -8.79 -16.12
N ARG A 32 12.53 -8.95 -17.05
CA ARG A 32 12.84 -9.08 -18.46
C ARG A 32 12.00 -8.29 -19.45
N SER A 33 10.99 -7.57 -19.01
CA SER A 33 10.11 -6.87 -19.93
C SER A 33 10.47 -5.39 -20.03
N THR A 34 11.31 -5.05 -20.99
CA THR A 34 11.34 -3.72 -21.61
C THR A 34 10.14 -3.54 -22.56
N ASP A 35 9.27 -4.51 -22.63
CA ASP A 35 8.10 -4.59 -23.46
C ASP A 35 6.89 -4.10 -22.67
N LEU A 36 6.28 -3.00 -23.13
CA LEU A 36 5.06 -2.43 -22.56
C LEU A 36 3.90 -3.44 -22.55
N ASP A 37 3.82 -4.32 -23.56
CA ASP A 37 2.78 -5.34 -23.66
C ASP A 37 2.96 -6.42 -22.59
N GLY A 38 4.19 -6.81 -22.29
CA GLY A 38 4.52 -7.73 -21.21
C GLY A 38 4.20 -7.13 -19.84
N TRP A 39 4.50 -5.84 -19.63
CA TRP A 39 4.16 -5.13 -18.41
C TRP A 39 2.65 -4.99 -18.24
N TYR A 40 1.93 -4.62 -19.31
CA TYR A 40 0.48 -4.49 -19.31
C TYR A 40 -0.21 -5.83 -19.04
N SER A 41 0.24 -6.90 -19.68
CA SER A 41 -0.26 -8.25 -19.45
C SER A 41 0.00 -8.74 -18.02
N ALA A 42 1.15 -8.41 -17.45
CA ALA A 42 1.45 -8.70 -16.04
C ALA A 42 0.54 -7.91 -15.09
N SER A 43 0.24 -6.65 -15.43
CA SER A 43 -0.68 -5.81 -14.66
C SER A 43 -2.12 -6.33 -14.69
N LEU A 44 -2.60 -6.78 -15.86
CA LEU A 44 -3.90 -7.42 -16.01
C LEU A 44 -4.01 -8.73 -15.21
N ARG A 45 -2.95 -9.54 -15.20
CA ARG A 45 -2.91 -10.74 -14.35
C ARG A 45 -3.01 -10.38 -12.88
N ARG A 46 -2.31 -9.34 -12.40
CA ARG A 46 -2.44 -8.84 -11.02
C ARG A 46 -3.86 -8.39 -10.70
N CYS A 47 -4.60 -7.83 -11.65
CA CYS A 47 -6.02 -7.49 -11.46
C CYS A 47 -6.88 -8.72 -11.12
N ARG A 48 -6.60 -9.87 -11.71
CA ARG A 48 -7.29 -11.14 -11.36
C ARG A 48 -7.00 -11.57 -9.92
N HIS A 49 -5.81 -11.29 -9.42
CA HIS A 49 -5.40 -11.62 -8.05
C HIS A 49 -5.94 -10.66 -6.99
N ARG A 50 -6.60 -9.57 -7.38
CA ARG A 50 -7.21 -8.63 -6.43
C ARG A 50 -8.18 -9.31 -5.47
N GLY A 51 -8.98 -10.25 -5.96
CA GLY A 51 -9.92 -11.03 -5.14
C GLY A 51 -9.21 -11.77 -4.02
N VAL A 52 -8.13 -12.47 -4.34
CA VAL A 52 -7.29 -13.20 -3.38
C VAL A 52 -6.69 -12.26 -2.33
N TRP A 53 -6.14 -11.11 -2.75
CA TRP A 53 -5.61 -10.12 -1.81
C TRP A 53 -6.68 -9.55 -0.88
N THR A 54 -7.90 -9.33 -1.40
CA THR A 54 -9.03 -8.81 -0.61
C THR A 54 -9.50 -9.84 0.41
N GLU A 55 -9.60 -11.12 0.02
CA GLU A 55 -9.97 -12.22 0.89
C GLU A 55 -8.92 -12.44 1.99
N LEU A 56 -7.65 -12.51 1.59
CA LEU A 56 -6.54 -12.64 2.54
C LEU A 56 -6.47 -11.48 3.53
N ALA A 57 -6.75 -10.26 3.07
CA ALA A 57 -6.83 -9.10 3.94
C ALA A 57 -7.97 -9.23 4.96
N GLY A 58 -9.15 -9.69 4.51
CA GLY A 58 -10.32 -9.92 5.37
C GLY A 58 -10.03 -10.96 6.45
N THR A 59 -9.59 -12.16 6.04
CA THR A 59 -9.24 -13.26 6.96
C THR A 59 -8.16 -12.83 7.96
N THR A 60 -7.16 -12.06 7.50
CA THR A 60 -6.10 -11.56 8.38
C THR A 60 -6.63 -10.51 9.37
N ALA A 61 -7.58 -9.67 8.95
CA ALA A 61 -8.23 -8.72 9.84
C ALA A 61 -9.08 -9.42 10.91
N GLU A 62 -9.81 -10.49 10.55
CA GLU A 62 -10.53 -11.33 11.51
C GLU A 62 -9.60 -11.96 12.55
N LEU A 63 -8.44 -12.48 12.09
CA LEU A 63 -7.40 -12.97 13.00
C LEU A 63 -6.91 -11.87 13.96
N ALA A 64 -6.76 -10.64 13.47
CA ALA A 64 -6.36 -9.50 14.29
C ALA A 64 -7.41 -9.18 15.37
N GLU A 65 -8.70 -9.19 15.01
CA GLU A 65 -9.80 -8.98 15.97
C GLU A 65 -9.84 -10.07 17.04
N ALA A 66 -9.74 -11.34 16.63
CA ALA A 66 -9.72 -12.47 17.56
C ALA A 66 -8.50 -12.41 18.51
N ALA A 67 -7.33 -12.05 18.00
CA ALA A 67 -6.15 -11.87 18.83
C ALA A 67 -6.30 -10.70 19.82
N ARG A 68 -6.90 -9.59 19.37
CA ARG A 68 -7.18 -8.42 20.22
C ARG A 68 -8.16 -8.77 21.32
N ALA A 69 -9.24 -9.46 20.99
CA ALA A 69 -10.24 -9.91 21.97
C ALA A 69 -9.64 -10.86 23.01
N ALA A 70 -8.64 -11.65 22.62
CA ALA A 70 -7.90 -12.55 23.52
C ALA A 70 -6.73 -11.87 24.27
N GLY A 71 -6.60 -10.54 24.20
CA GLY A 71 -5.53 -9.78 24.86
C GLY A 71 -4.13 -9.98 24.25
N ARG A 72 -4.01 -10.65 23.10
CA ARG A 72 -2.74 -10.88 22.40
C ARG A 72 -2.35 -9.68 21.54
N VAL A 73 -1.93 -8.59 22.18
CA VAL A 73 -1.72 -7.27 21.58
C VAL A 73 -0.73 -7.31 20.43
N GLU A 74 0.43 -7.97 20.60
CA GLU A 74 1.47 -8.05 19.57
C GLU A 74 1.00 -8.82 18.32
N THR A 75 0.30 -9.94 18.54
CA THR A 75 -0.30 -10.72 17.45
C THR A 75 -1.35 -9.91 16.70
N ALA A 76 -2.23 -9.21 17.43
CA ALA A 76 -3.25 -8.35 16.85
C ALA A 76 -2.63 -7.23 16.03
N ARG A 77 -1.63 -6.51 16.57
CA ARG A 77 -0.91 -5.44 15.87
C ARG A 77 -0.27 -5.93 14.57
N ALA A 78 0.46 -7.04 14.64
CA ALA A 78 1.12 -7.61 13.47
C ALA A 78 0.10 -8.05 12.39
N ALA A 79 -1.03 -8.61 12.79
CA ALA A 79 -2.08 -9.02 11.88
C ALA A 79 -2.79 -7.82 11.24
N TYR A 80 -3.10 -6.75 11.98
CA TYR A 80 -3.66 -5.52 11.40
C TYR A 80 -2.72 -4.88 10.38
N PHE A 81 -1.43 -4.81 10.65
CA PHE A 81 -0.44 -4.29 9.72
C PHE A 81 -0.33 -5.12 8.45
N ARG A 82 -0.39 -6.46 8.56
CA ARG A 82 -0.45 -7.35 7.38
C ARG A 82 -1.73 -7.15 6.59
N ALA A 83 -2.89 -7.06 7.25
CA ALA A 83 -4.15 -6.79 6.58
C ALA A 83 -4.12 -5.46 5.81
N SER A 84 -3.51 -4.42 6.41
CA SER A 84 -3.28 -3.15 5.73
C SER A 84 -2.47 -3.32 4.45
N SER A 85 -1.34 -4.04 4.50
CA SER A 85 -0.50 -4.30 3.32
C SER A 85 -1.22 -5.13 2.25
N TYR A 86 -2.07 -6.06 2.64
CA TYR A 86 -2.85 -6.87 1.70
C TYR A 86 -3.96 -6.04 1.01
N HIS A 87 -4.63 -5.15 1.72
CA HIS A 87 -5.55 -4.19 1.12
C HIS A 87 -4.83 -3.25 0.14
N ARG A 88 -3.61 -2.82 0.46
CA ARG A 88 -2.77 -2.04 -0.45
C ARG A 88 -2.51 -2.81 -1.75
N ASN A 89 -2.11 -4.09 -1.65
CA ASN A 89 -1.88 -4.94 -2.81
C ASN A 89 -3.14 -5.16 -3.65
N ALA A 90 -4.32 -5.25 -3.01
CA ALA A 90 -5.59 -5.32 -3.71
C ALA A 90 -5.92 -4.05 -4.51
N GLY A 91 -5.43 -2.87 -4.07
CA GLY A 91 -5.70 -1.58 -4.68
C GLY A 91 -4.70 -1.16 -5.75
N VAL A 92 -3.41 -1.49 -5.60
CA VAL A 92 -2.32 -0.94 -6.44
C VAL A 92 -2.51 -1.13 -7.94
N VAL A 93 -3.14 -2.21 -8.35
CA VAL A 93 -3.37 -2.54 -9.76
C VAL A 93 -4.55 -1.79 -10.39
N LEU A 94 -5.31 -1.07 -9.58
CA LEU A 94 -6.49 -0.30 -10.00
C LEU A 94 -6.17 1.19 -10.18
N MET A 95 -4.90 1.57 -10.04
CA MET A 95 -4.48 2.97 -10.20
C MET A 95 -4.62 3.38 -11.67
N GLY A 96 -5.33 4.47 -11.91
CA GLY A 96 -5.57 5.00 -13.24
C GLY A 96 -6.71 6.02 -13.28
N ALA A 97 -6.98 6.55 -14.46
CA ALA A 97 -8.10 7.45 -14.70
C ALA A 97 -9.08 6.80 -15.72
N PRO A 98 -10.40 6.85 -15.49
CA PRO A 98 -11.08 7.39 -14.33
C PRO A 98 -10.84 6.55 -13.06
N LEU A 99 -11.00 7.18 -11.91
CA LEU A 99 -10.71 6.55 -10.63
C LEU A 99 -11.70 5.41 -10.32
N ASP A 100 -11.18 4.22 -10.12
CA ASP A 100 -11.96 3.03 -9.80
C ASP A 100 -12.47 3.08 -8.35
N GLU A 101 -13.77 2.85 -8.13
CA GLU A 101 -14.37 2.82 -6.80
C GLU A 101 -13.80 1.69 -5.92
N ARG A 102 -13.36 0.60 -6.54
CA ARG A 102 -12.68 -0.49 -5.83
C ARG A 102 -11.34 -0.07 -5.25
N LEU A 103 -10.63 0.88 -5.89
CA LEU A 103 -9.41 1.49 -5.34
C LEU A 103 -9.74 2.31 -4.09
N ARG A 104 -10.85 3.10 -4.12
CA ARG A 104 -11.29 3.84 -2.93
C ARG A 104 -11.56 2.92 -1.75
N SER A 105 -12.30 1.83 -2.00
CA SER A 105 -12.63 0.84 -0.98
C SER A 105 -11.38 0.16 -0.42
N ALA A 106 -10.43 -0.22 -1.27
CA ALA A 106 -9.16 -0.82 -0.85
C ALA A 106 -8.32 0.13 0.00
N ASN A 107 -8.20 1.41 -0.41
CA ASN A 107 -7.46 2.43 0.34
C ASN A 107 -8.12 2.73 1.70
N ALA A 108 -9.45 2.80 1.74
CA ALA A 108 -10.18 2.98 3.01
C ALA A 108 -9.95 1.81 3.97
N ALA A 109 -10.00 0.57 3.46
CA ALA A 109 -9.74 -0.63 4.25
C ALA A 109 -8.27 -0.72 4.71
N GLN A 110 -7.31 -0.36 3.83
CA GLN A 110 -5.90 -0.25 4.18
C GLN A 110 -5.69 0.71 5.37
N THR A 111 -6.23 1.92 5.26
CA THR A 111 -6.13 2.94 6.31
C THR A 111 -6.78 2.48 7.62
N ALA A 112 -7.96 1.86 7.55
CA ALA A 112 -8.66 1.38 8.73
C ALA A 112 -7.86 0.29 9.46
N ALA A 113 -7.31 -0.68 8.72
CA ALA A 113 -6.47 -1.73 9.29
C ALA A 113 -5.17 -1.15 9.87
N PHE A 114 -4.49 -0.25 9.14
CA PHE A 114 -3.29 0.41 9.65
C PHE A 114 -3.54 1.14 10.97
N ARG A 115 -4.58 1.96 11.05
CA ARG A 115 -4.92 2.73 12.26
C ARG A 115 -5.20 1.84 13.45
N ARG A 116 -5.87 0.70 13.25
CA ARG A 116 -6.10 -0.29 14.32
C ARG A 116 -4.79 -0.88 14.82
N GLY A 117 -3.86 -1.23 13.93
CA GLY A 117 -2.54 -1.71 14.29
C GLY A 117 -1.70 -0.63 14.98
N ALA A 118 -1.72 0.59 14.46
CA ALA A 118 -0.96 1.72 14.99
C ALA A 118 -1.44 2.14 16.39
N ALA A 119 -2.74 2.00 16.68
CA ALA A 119 -3.29 2.24 18.02
C ALA A 119 -2.77 1.25 19.08
N LEU A 120 -2.19 0.13 18.66
CA LEU A 120 -1.57 -0.88 19.55
C LEU A 120 -0.05 -0.71 19.67
N LEU A 121 0.52 0.36 19.12
CA LEU A 121 1.93 0.72 19.36
C LEU A 121 2.11 1.25 20.80
N GLY A 122 3.29 1.06 21.37
CA GLY A 122 3.61 1.61 22.69
C GLY A 122 3.48 3.14 22.76
N VAL A 123 3.71 3.82 21.62
CA VAL A 123 3.42 5.24 21.38
C VAL A 123 2.59 5.33 20.10
N PRO A 124 1.25 5.39 20.19
CA PRO A 124 0.40 5.54 19.02
C PRO A 124 0.67 6.85 18.29
N PRO A 125 0.61 6.87 16.94
CA PRO A 125 0.79 8.10 16.19
C PRO A 125 -0.41 9.03 16.32
N GLU A 126 -0.14 10.31 16.21
CA GLU A 126 -1.16 11.32 16.00
C GLU A 126 -1.55 11.35 14.51
N VAL A 127 -2.86 11.34 14.24
CA VAL A 127 -3.38 11.54 12.88
C VAL A 127 -3.37 13.04 12.62
N VAL A 128 -2.66 13.46 11.59
CA VAL A 128 -2.53 14.88 11.23
C VAL A 128 -3.22 15.17 9.90
N ALA A 129 -3.71 16.41 9.78
CA ALA A 129 -4.25 16.96 8.55
C ALA A 129 -3.45 18.23 8.23
N ILE A 130 -2.60 18.17 7.21
CA ILE A 130 -1.71 19.26 6.84
C ILE A 130 -2.46 20.20 5.88
N PRO A 131 -2.69 21.47 6.22
CA PRO A 131 -3.37 22.42 5.33
C PRO A 131 -2.62 22.59 4.01
N PHE A 132 -3.34 22.50 2.90
CA PHE A 132 -2.79 22.69 1.56
C PHE A 132 -3.87 23.19 0.59
N GLU A 133 -3.68 24.38 0.01
CA GLU A 133 -4.52 24.96 -1.08
C GLU A 133 -6.04 24.77 -0.90
N GLY A 134 -6.57 25.09 0.28
CA GLY A 134 -8.00 24.99 0.59
C GLY A 134 -8.49 23.55 0.90
N THR A 135 -7.57 22.58 0.99
CA THR A 135 -7.80 21.21 1.41
C THR A 135 -6.81 20.81 2.51
N SER A 136 -6.71 19.53 2.82
CA SER A 136 -5.71 19.01 3.75
C SER A 136 -5.10 17.72 3.26
N LEU A 137 -3.80 17.56 3.47
CA LEU A 137 -3.07 16.34 3.20
C LEU A 137 -3.13 15.43 4.43
N PRO A 138 -3.54 14.16 4.29
CA PRO A 138 -3.60 13.23 5.41
C PRO A 138 -2.21 12.74 5.79
N GLY A 139 -1.95 12.63 7.07
CA GLY A 139 -0.65 12.18 7.56
C GLY A 139 -0.71 11.57 8.94
N TYR A 140 0.46 11.15 9.40
CA TYR A 140 0.70 10.64 10.74
C TYR A 140 1.97 11.27 11.32
N HIS A 141 1.90 11.70 12.56
CA HIS A 141 3.05 12.08 13.35
C HIS A 141 3.36 10.97 14.36
N PHE A 142 4.48 10.31 14.19
CA PHE A 142 4.98 9.28 15.10
C PHE A 142 6.04 9.88 15.98
N ARG A 143 5.96 9.62 17.27
CA ARG A 143 6.98 10.01 18.23
C ARG A 143 7.84 8.83 18.61
N ALA A 144 9.15 9.03 18.62
CA ALA A 144 10.06 8.04 19.18
C ALA A 144 9.87 7.93 20.70
N ALA A 145 10.22 6.77 21.27
CA ALA A 145 10.13 6.57 22.70
C ALA A 145 11.10 7.49 23.47
N GLY A 146 10.69 7.95 24.67
CA GLY A 146 11.46 8.81 25.56
C GLY A 146 10.91 10.25 25.63
N VAL A 147 11.63 11.15 26.32
CA VAL A 147 11.22 12.53 26.60
C VAL A 147 12.18 13.55 25.97
N GLY A 148 11.69 14.77 25.74
CA GLY A 148 12.46 15.90 25.22
C GLY A 148 12.34 16.10 23.70
N PRO A 149 12.87 17.23 23.20
CA PRO A 149 12.85 17.57 21.78
C PRO A 149 13.73 16.61 20.98
N ARG A 150 13.27 16.25 19.77
CA ARG A 150 13.96 15.34 18.86
C ARG A 150 13.95 15.89 17.45
N PRO A 151 14.95 15.55 16.63
CA PRO A 151 14.87 15.81 15.22
C PRO A 151 13.75 14.98 14.59
N THR A 152 13.05 15.58 13.64
CA THR A 152 11.93 14.95 12.93
C THR A 152 12.35 14.64 11.50
N VAL A 153 12.14 13.39 11.07
CA VAL A 153 12.27 12.99 9.68
C VAL A 153 10.91 13.18 8.99
N ILE A 154 10.92 13.90 7.87
CA ILE A 154 9.74 14.05 7.00
C ILE A 154 9.79 12.97 5.93
N LEU A 155 8.72 12.18 5.83
CA LEU A 155 8.58 11.12 4.84
C LEU A 155 7.45 11.45 3.88
N LEU A 156 7.78 11.41 2.59
CA LEU A 156 6.85 11.58 1.49
C LEU A 156 7.01 10.41 0.52
N GLY A 157 5.90 9.83 0.09
CA GLY A 157 5.88 8.68 -0.82
C GLY A 157 6.12 9.04 -2.27
N GLY A 158 6.22 8.01 -3.12
CA GLY A 158 6.18 8.14 -4.57
C GLY A 158 4.74 8.25 -5.09
N TYR A 159 4.59 8.30 -6.41
CA TYR A 159 3.30 8.47 -7.10
C TYR A 159 2.23 7.47 -6.65
N ASP A 160 2.57 6.21 -6.52
CA ASP A 160 1.67 5.13 -6.13
C ASP A 160 1.74 4.78 -4.64
N GLY A 161 2.65 5.40 -3.88
CA GLY A 161 2.82 5.15 -2.45
C GLY A 161 1.65 5.67 -1.61
N THR A 162 1.45 5.07 -0.45
CA THR A 162 0.53 5.56 0.58
C THR A 162 1.29 5.90 1.86
N VAL A 163 0.75 6.83 2.63
CA VAL A 163 1.36 7.23 3.90
C VAL A 163 1.55 6.06 4.87
N GLU A 164 0.67 5.07 4.81
CA GLU A 164 0.77 3.86 5.64
C GLU A 164 2.03 3.03 5.31
N GLU A 165 2.44 2.98 4.03
CA GLU A 165 3.65 2.26 3.61
C GLU A 165 4.93 2.91 4.12
N LEU A 166 4.94 4.23 4.26
CA LEU A 166 6.10 4.99 4.73
C LEU A 166 6.52 4.59 6.16
N TYR A 167 5.54 4.19 6.98
CA TYR A 167 5.84 3.64 8.30
C TYR A 167 6.73 2.41 8.21
N PHE A 168 6.43 1.47 7.30
CA PHE A 168 7.20 0.24 7.14
C PHE A 168 8.53 0.45 6.42
N PHE A 169 8.58 1.32 5.41
CA PHE A 169 9.79 1.54 4.62
C PHE A 169 10.89 2.24 5.41
N ASN A 170 10.56 3.35 6.08
CA ASN A 170 11.55 4.18 6.73
C ASN A 170 11.15 4.59 8.17
N GLY A 171 9.85 4.66 8.46
CA GLY A 171 9.34 5.16 9.75
C GLY A 171 9.85 4.35 10.93
N VAL A 172 9.71 3.03 10.91
CA VAL A 172 10.17 2.13 12.00
C VAL A 172 11.67 2.30 12.24
N ALA A 173 12.47 2.39 11.18
CA ALA A 173 13.91 2.54 11.29
C ALA A 173 14.32 3.91 11.86
N ALA A 174 13.61 4.98 11.52
CA ALA A 174 13.84 6.31 12.07
C ALA A 174 13.46 6.38 13.55
N LEU A 175 12.29 5.85 13.92
CA LEU A 175 11.81 5.79 15.31
C LEU A 175 12.77 4.99 16.21
N ALA A 176 13.29 3.86 15.72
CA ALA A 176 14.27 3.04 16.44
C ALA A 176 15.60 3.77 16.69
N ARG A 177 15.89 4.81 15.89
CA ARG A 177 17.09 5.67 16.04
C ARG A 177 16.80 6.94 16.83
N GLY A 178 15.61 7.10 17.39
CA GLY A 178 15.24 8.24 18.23
C GLY A 178 14.76 9.47 17.46
N TYR A 179 14.47 9.35 16.16
CA TYR A 179 13.86 10.42 15.39
C TYR A 179 12.34 10.36 15.49
N ASP A 180 11.68 11.49 15.63
CA ASP A 180 10.26 11.59 15.34
C ASP A 180 10.03 11.52 13.81
N VAL A 181 8.84 11.11 13.38
CA VAL A 181 8.51 10.95 11.97
C VAL A 181 7.21 11.65 11.64
N LEU A 182 7.25 12.56 10.67
CA LEU A 182 6.07 13.13 10.02
C LEU A 182 5.95 12.49 8.64
N ALA A 183 4.97 11.61 8.47
CA ALA A 183 4.67 10.96 7.20
C ALA A 183 3.33 11.48 6.66
N PHE A 184 3.26 11.80 5.36
CA PHE A 184 2.00 12.26 4.75
C PHE A 184 1.93 11.93 3.27
N ASP A 185 0.70 11.87 2.73
CA ASP A 185 0.46 11.78 1.29
C ASP A 185 0.52 13.18 0.70
N GLY A 186 1.32 13.35 -0.36
CA GLY A 186 1.38 14.59 -1.12
C GLY A 186 0.18 14.77 -2.06
N PRO A 187 0.06 15.94 -2.69
CA PRO A 187 -1.00 16.21 -3.65
C PRO A 187 -0.99 15.20 -4.80
N GLY A 188 -2.14 14.60 -5.10
CA GLY A 188 -2.28 13.63 -6.19
C GLY A 188 -1.77 12.22 -5.88
N GLN A 189 -1.25 11.96 -4.70
CA GLN A 189 -0.83 10.62 -4.31
C GLN A 189 -2.01 9.78 -3.81
N ALA A 190 -1.99 8.51 -4.10
CA ALA A 190 -2.78 7.36 -3.63
C ALA A 190 -4.26 7.57 -3.26
N ARG A 191 -4.67 8.73 -2.77
CA ARG A 191 -6.04 8.96 -2.28
C ARG A 191 -6.90 9.72 -3.26
N PRO A 192 -8.12 9.20 -3.55
CA PRO A 192 -9.04 9.78 -4.52
C PRO A 192 -9.55 11.19 -4.21
N SER A 193 -9.43 11.64 -2.97
CA SER A 193 -9.92 12.96 -2.54
C SER A 193 -9.19 14.14 -3.19
N PHE A 194 -8.02 13.89 -3.79
CA PHE A 194 -7.23 14.92 -4.49
C PHE A 194 -7.46 14.94 -6.00
N SER A 195 -8.33 14.10 -6.54
CA SER A 195 -8.50 13.87 -7.99
C SER A 195 -9.14 15.03 -8.75
N LYS A 196 -9.51 16.14 -8.11
CA LYS A 196 -10.18 17.25 -8.84
C LYS A 196 -9.24 18.21 -9.57
N ALA A 197 -7.93 18.22 -9.31
CA ALA A 197 -7.07 19.26 -9.91
C ALA A 197 -5.64 18.83 -10.29
N TRP A 198 -5.12 17.67 -9.88
CA TRP A 198 -3.68 17.39 -9.96
C TRP A 198 -3.31 16.05 -10.59
N CYS A 199 -4.02 15.60 -11.62
CA CYS A 199 -3.41 14.70 -12.58
C CYS A 199 -2.43 15.50 -13.40
N CYS A 200 -1.13 15.36 -13.12
CA CYS A 200 0.02 15.71 -13.97
C CYS A 200 -0.29 16.57 -15.21
N GLY A 201 -0.97 17.70 -15.05
CA GLY A 201 -1.05 18.71 -16.07
C GLY A 201 0.28 19.45 -16.11
N PRO A 202 0.80 19.83 -17.29
CA PRO A 202 1.96 20.70 -17.34
C PRO A 202 1.64 21.96 -16.53
N THR A 203 2.42 22.23 -15.51
CA THR A 203 2.47 23.54 -14.89
C THR A 203 2.87 24.53 -15.96
N THR A 204 1.91 25.16 -16.59
CA THR A 204 2.16 26.42 -17.27
C THR A 204 2.45 27.41 -16.14
N ALA A 205 3.72 27.55 -15.82
CA ALA A 205 4.19 28.71 -15.07
C ALA A 205 3.87 29.97 -15.88
N PRO A 206 3.48 31.05 -15.22
CA PRO A 206 3.25 32.37 -15.87
C PRO A 206 4.51 32.92 -16.50
#